data_e8b6ca2ad1c28b545f26f8a97d7976b0
#
_entry.id   e8b6ca2ad1c28b545f26f8a97d7976b0
#
_cell.length_a   1.000
_cell.length_b   1.000
_cell.length_c   1.000
_cell.angle_alpha   90.00
_cell.angle_beta   90.00
_cell.angle_gamma   90.00
#
_symmetry.space_group_name_H-M   'P 1'
#
loop_
_entity.id
_entity.type
_entity.pdbx_description
1 polymer ?
#
loop_
_entity_poly.entity_id
_entity_poly.type
_entity_poly.pdbx_seq_one_letter_code
_entity_poly.pdbx_strand_id
1 'polypeptide(L)'
;MAQVERPQVVEKPIAILEPEEITTLLRTAAEYEGGKCLPAVGMMLYAGIRPHEVARLQWAQVNLSERSICIHPQHSKTGGARLVTIHPPLVKLLQDRQQPPEHRICPPQWPQHWRRVRRRAGWQRRLHPWTPDVLRHTFASYHLSHFRSYAELQLEMGHRDSALLRTRYVSAVQGKKTERFWKR
;
A
#
# COMPACT_ATOMS: atom_id res chain seq x y z
N MET A 1 1.41 47.20 -0.64
CA MET A 1 1.02 45.79 -0.33
C MET A 1 2.26 44.92 -0.47
N ALA A 2 2.80 44.40 0.64
CA ALA A 2 3.98 43.54 0.60
C ALA A 2 3.55 42.16 0.07
N GLN A 3 4.15 41.69 -1.03
CA GLN A 3 4.01 40.32 -1.51
C GLN A 3 4.68 39.39 -0.47
N VAL A 4 3.87 38.60 0.22
CA VAL A 4 4.37 37.54 1.08
C VAL A 4 4.85 36.42 0.15
N GLU A 5 6.15 36.30 -0.06
CA GLU A 5 6.75 35.13 -0.74
C GLU A 5 6.43 33.88 0.06
N ARG A 6 5.74 32.94 -0.57
CA ARG A 6 5.50 31.61 0.02
C ARG A 6 6.85 30.90 0.10
N PRO A 7 7.25 30.37 1.28
CA PRO A 7 8.49 29.63 1.40
C PRO A 7 8.50 28.46 0.42
N GLN A 8 9.58 28.32 -0.34
CA GLN A 8 9.81 27.14 -1.18
C GLN A 8 9.93 25.92 -0.27
N VAL A 9 8.91 25.08 -0.28
CA VAL A 9 8.94 23.81 0.43
C VAL A 9 9.87 22.87 -0.36
N VAL A 10 11.08 22.67 0.11
CA VAL A 10 11.98 21.62 -0.41
C VAL A 10 11.33 20.28 -0.07
N GLU A 11 10.67 19.67 -1.05
CA GLU A 11 10.03 18.36 -0.86
C GLU A 11 11.11 17.31 -0.59
N LYS A 12 11.04 16.70 0.60
CA LYS A 12 11.92 15.58 0.95
C LYS A 12 11.58 14.37 0.06
N PRO A 13 12.58 13.61 -0.41
CA PRO A 13 12.35 12.38 -1.17
C PRO A 13 11.38 11.47 -0.41
N ILE A 14 10.43 10.89 -1.13
CA ILE A 14 9.46 9.97 -0.54
C ILE A 14 10.17 8.67 -0.19
N ALA A 15 10.02 8.23 1.06
CA ALA A 15 10.51 6.94 1.49
C ALA A 15 9.71 5.81 0.80
N ILE A 16 10.41 4.85 0.22
CA ILE A 16 9.89 3.61 -0.35
C ILE A 16 10.68 2.44 0.22
N LEU A 17 10.07 1.26 0.23
CA LEU A 17 10.77 0.04 0.65
C LEU A 17 11.60 -0.55 -0.49
N GLU A 18 12.81 -0.98 -0.15
CA GLU A 18 13.66 -1.77 -1.05
C GLU A 18 13.16 -3.23 -1.14
N PRO A 19 13.49 -3.99 -2.21
CA PRO A 19 13.05 -5.37 -2.37
C PRO A 19 13.38 -6.28 -1.19
N GLU A 20 14.51 -6.10 -0.54
CA GLU A 20 14.95 -6.86 0.62
C GLU A 20 14.08 -6.56 1.86
N GLU A 21 13.74 -5.30 2.07
CA GLU A 21 12.84 -4.86 3.14
C GLU A 21 11.43 -5.42 2.93
N ILE A 22 10.93 -5.40 1.68
CA ILE A 22 9.65 -6.00 1.28
C ILE A 22 9.65 -7.49 1.59
N THR A 23 10.72 -8.22 1.22
CA THR A 23 10.84 -9.66 1.49
C THR A 23 10.77 -9.94 2.99
N THR A 24 11.53 -9.20 3.78
CA THR A 24 11.56 -9.34 5.23
C THR A 24 10.22 -9.06 5.86
N LEU A 25 9.55 -7.99 5.42
CA LEU A 25 8.23 -7.60 5.92
C LEU A 25 7.17 -8.67 5.62
N LEU A 26 7.09 -9.12 4.37
CA LEU A 26 6.11 -10.14 3.95
C LEU A 26 6.34 -11.48 4.64
N ARG A 27 7.60 -11.93 4.75
CA ARG A 27 7.96 -13.14 5.50
C ARG A 27 7.54 -13.01 6.97
N THR A 28 7.89 -11.92 7.62
CA THR A 28 7.50 -11.68 9.02
C THR A 28 5.99 -11.65 9.19
N ALA A 29 5.25 -11.03 8.26
CA ALA A 29 3.79 -11.00 8.30
C ALA A 29 3.17 -12.39 8.07
N ALA A 30 3.79 -13.24 7.23
CA ALA A 30 3.36 -14.61 6.97
C ALA A 30 3.60 -15.53 8.18
N GLU A 31 4.70 -15.36 8.88
CA GLU A 31 5.07 -16.15 10.06
C GLU A 31 4.33 -15.69 11.34
N TYR A 32 3.91 -14.43 11.37
CA TYR A 32 3.30 -13.84 12.55
C TYR A 32 1.90 -14.39 12.80
N GLU A 33 1.73 -15.16 13.87
CA GLU A 33 0.44 -15.70 14.34
C GLU A 33 -0.42 -16.29 13.19
N GLY A 34 0.16 -17.25 12.46
CA GLY A 34 -0.52 -17.91 11.34
C GLY A 34 -0.74 -17.04 10.11
N GLY A 35 -0.03 -15.93 9.98
CA GLY A 35 -0.13 -15.07 8.80
C GLY A 35 -1.34 -14.13 8.78
N LYS A 36 -2.03 -13.98 9.91
CA LYS A 36 -3.28 -13.19 10.01
C LYS A 36 -3.14 -11.72 9.58
N CYS A 37 -1.92 -11.17 9.57
CA CYS A 37 -1.65 -9.81 9.14
C CYS A 37 -1.31 -9.71 7.64
N LEU A 38 -0.98 -10.82 6.99
CA LEU A 38 -0.46 -10.83 5.62
C LEU A 38 -1.44 -10.27 4.59
N PRO A 39 -2.76 -10.56 4.62
CA PRO A 39 -3.70 -9.98 3.68
C PRO A 39 -3.70 -8.44 3.74
N ALA A 40 -3.78 -7.86 4.93
CA ALA A 40 -3.77 -6.42 5.12
C ALA A 40 -2.46 -5.76 4.65
N VAL A 41 -1.32 -6.37 4.97
CA VAL A 41 0.01 -5.90 4.52
C VAL A 41 0.12 -5.99 3.00
N GLY A 42 -0.32 -7.11 2.41
CA GLY A 42 -0.34 -7.30 0.96
C GLY A 42 -1.19 -6.26 0.22
N MET A 43 -2.38 -5.97 0.73
CA MET A 43 -3.27 -4.96 0.14
C MET A 43 -2.69 -3.53 0.21
N MET A 44 -2.04 -3.16 1.30
CA MET A 44 -1.35 -1.87 1.38
C MET A 44 -0.17 -1.80 0.43
N LEU A 45 0.58 -2.90 0.26
CA LEU A 45 1.80 -2.95 -0.53
C LEU A 45 1.56 -3.13 -2.03
N TYR A 46 0.62 -4.01 -2.45
CA TYR A 46 0.41 -4.38 -3.85
C TYR A 46 -0.86 -3.83 -4.48
N ALA A 47 -1.67 -3.11 -3.71
CA ALA A 47 -2.87 -2.43 -4.18
C ALA A 47 -2.93 -0.96 -3.71
N GLY A 48 -1.90 -0.48 -3.00
CA GLY A 48 -1.80 0.90 -2.56
C GLY A 48 -2.96 1.38 -1.67
N ILE A 49 -3.69 0.48 -1.02
CA ILE A 49 -4.82 0.82 -0.15
C ILE A 49 -4.30 1.54 1.09
N ARG A 50 -4.99 2.60 1.50
CA ARG A 50 -4.58 3.38 2.69
C ARG A 50 -4.75 2.57 3.98
N PRO A 51 -3.89 2.78 5.01
CA PRO A 51 -3.99 2.05 6.28
C PRO A 51 -5.36 2.13 6.95
N HIS A 52 -6.02 3.29 6.90
CA HIS A 52 -7.35 3.45 7.49
C HIS A 52 -8.47 2.80 6.66
N GLU A 53 -8.27 2.66 5.33
CA GLU A 53 -9.20 1.96 4.45
C GLU A 53 -9.10 0.45 4.69
N VAL A 54 -7.90 -0.12 4.67
CA VAL A 54 -7.70 -1.56 4.90
C VAL A 54 -8.21 -2.01 6.27
N ALA A 55 -8.12 -1.15 7.29
CA ALA A 55 -8.65 -1.44 8.63
C ALA A 55 -10.18 -1.60 8.68
N ARG A 56 -10.88 -1.09 7.67
CA ARG A 56 -12.35 -1.15 7.57
C ARG A 56 -12.86 -2.14 6.53
N LEU A 57 -11.97 -2.63 5.65
CA LEU A 57 -12.30 -3.59 4.61
C LEU A 57 -12.75 -4.93 5.19
N GLN A 58 -13.76 -5.50 4.53
CA GLN A 58 -14.24 -6.87 4.72
C GLN A 58 -13.93 -7.71 3.48
N TRP A 59 -13.94 -9.04 3.62
CA TRP A 59 -13.74 -9.95 2.51
C TRP A 59 -14.83 -9.86 1.45
N ALA A 60 -16.05 -9.45 1.80
CA ALA A 60 -17.13 -9.15 0.86
C ALA A 60 -16.77 -8.15 -0.24
N GLN A 61 -15.77 -7.29 0.01
CA GLN A 61 -15.31 -6.26 -0.93
C GLN A 61 -14.18 -6.75 -1.84
N VAL A 62 -13.71 -7.99 -1.66
CA VAL A 62 -12.58 -8.60 -2.38
C VAL A 62 -13.09 -9.65 -3.35
N ASN A 63 -12.98 -9.38 -4.63
CA ASN A 63 -13.35 -10.33 -5.68
C ASN A 63 -12.07 -10.83 -6.37
N LEU A 64 -11.63 -12.06 -6.02
CA LEU A 64 -10.42 -12.64 -6.60
C LEU A 64 -10.62 -13.10 -8.05
N SER A 65 -11.83 -13.54 -8.43
CA SER A 65 -12.12 -13.96 -9.81
C SER A 65 -12.06 -12.78 -10.78
N GLU A 66 -12.62 -11.62 -10.37
CA GLU A 66 -12.58 -10.37 -11.13
C GLU A 66 -11.31 -9.54 -10.85
N ARG A 67 -10.42 -10.03 -9.98
CA ARG A 67 -9.21 -9.32 -9.56
C ARG A 67 -9.44 -7.88 -9.13
N SER A 68 -10.46 -7.65 -8.32
CA SER A 68 -10.85 -6.31 -7.89
C SER A 68 -11.14 -6.21 -6.40
N ILE A 69 -10.88 -5.04 -5.83
CA ILE A 69 -11.26 -4.65 -4.47
C ILE A 69 -12.11 -3.39 -4.57
N CYS A 70 -13.33 -3.43 -4.03
CA CYS A 70 -14.22 -2.28 -4.01
C CYS A 70 -13.99 -1.45 -2.74
N ILE A 71 -13.50 -0.23 -2.89
CA ILE A 71 -13.41 0.73 -1.78
C ILE A 71 -14.64 1.62 -1.79
N HIS A 72 -15.51 1.44 -0.79
CA HIS A 72 -16.74 2.24 -0.67
C HIS A 72 -16.46 3.69 -0.26
N PRO A 73 -17.32 4.66 -0.64
CA PRO A 73 -17.16 6.09 -0.30
C PRO A 73 -17.01 6.36 1.18
N GLN A 74 -17.77 5.65 2.02
CA GLN A 74 -17.73 5.75 3.49
C GLN A 74 -16.37 5.36 4.10
N HIS A 75 -15.54 4.62 3.36
CA HIS A 75 -14.20 4.22 3.78
C HIS A 75 -13.12 5.10 3.16
N SER A 76 -13.47 5.88 2.13
CA SER A 76 -12.55 6.73 1.38
C SER A 76 -12.45 8.12 2.00
N LYS A 77 -11.23 8.63 2.22
CA LYS A 77 -10.99 10.01 2.66
C LYS A 77 -11.49 11.04 1.65
N THR A 78 -11.57 10.68 0.37
CA THR A 78 -11.98 11.56 -0.74
C THR A 78 -13.45 11.46 -1.10
N GLY A 79 -14.22 10.59 -0.42
CA GLY A 79 -15.68 10.46 -0.61
C GLY A 79 -16.11 9.78 -1.91
N GLY A 80 -15.19 9.25 -2.73
CA GLY A 80 -15.49 8.52 -3.96
C GLY A 80 -15.36 7.00 -3.79
N ALA A 81 -16.25 6.22 -4.42
CA ALA A 81 -16.04 4.80 -4.63
C ALA A 81 -14.93 4.58 -5.66
N ARG A 82 -14.14 3.53 -5.51
CA ARG A 82 -13.18 3.09 -6.53
C ARG A 82 -13.01 1.58 -6.53
N LEU A 83 -12.70 1.05 -7.70
CA LEU A 83 -12.18 -0.30 -7.86
C LEU A 83 -10.65 -0.23 -7.89
N VAL A 84 -10.03 -1.14 -7.15
CA VAL A 84 -8.58 -1.30 -7.09
C VAL A 84 -8.23 -2.67 -7.65
N THR A 85 -7.25 -2.73 -8.54
CA THR A 85 -6.83 -3.97 -9.19
C THR A 85 -6.05 -4.88 -8.23
N ILE A 86 -6.38 -6.18 -8.24
CA ILE A 86 -5.60 -7.21 -7.56
C ILE A 86 -4.53 -7.73 -8.52
N HIS A 87 -3.34 -7.16 -8.43
CA HIS A 87 -2.20 -7.60 -9.23
C HIS A 87 -1.70 -9.00 -8.84
N PRO A 88 -0.99 -9.73 -9.75
CA PRO A 88 -0.58 -11.11 -9.53
C PRO A 88 0.10 -11.42 -8.19
N PRO A 89 1.02 -10.60 -7.65
CA PRO A 89 1.60 -10.85 -6.33
C PRO A 89 0.57 -10.85 -5.21
N LEU A 90 -0.44 -9.97 -5.30
CA LEU A 90 -1.51 -9.93 -4.30
C LEU A 90 -2.45 -11.14 -4.42
N VAL A 91 -2.75 -11.61 -5.65
CA VAL A 91 -3.52 -12.85 -5.85
C VAL A 91 -2.87 -14.00 -5.10
N LYS A 92 -1.56 -14.22 -5.29
CA LYS A 92 -0.79 -15.27 -4.61
C LYS A 92 -0.86 -15.19 -3.08
N LEU A 93 -0.89 -13.98 -2.53
CA LEU A 93 -0.99 -13.78 -1.08
C LEU A 93 -2.39 -14.06 -0.53
N LEU A 94 -3.44 -13.85 -1.33
CA LEU A 94 -4.83 -13.91 -0.87
C LEU A 94 -5.52 -15.24 -1.16
N GLN A 95 -5.15 -15.97 -2.22
CA GLN A 95 -5.88 -17.15 -2.72
C GLN A 95 -6.13 -18.21 -1.66
N ASP A 96 -5.15 -18.48 -0.78
CA ASP A 96 -5.25 -19.50 0.27
C ASP A 96 -5.63 -18.92 1.65
N ARG A 97 -6.09 -17.66 1.67
CA ARG A 97 -6.35 -16.91 2.92
C ARG A 97 -7.72 -16.24 2.96
N GLN A 98 -8.58 -16.61 2.03
CA GLN A 98 -9.94 -16.08 2.01
C GLN A 98 -10.68 -16.48 3.30
N GLN A 99 -11.43 -15.53 3.82
CA GLN A 99 -12.30 -15.72 4.99
C GLN A 99 -13.76 -15.46 4.56
N PRO A 100 -14.73 -15.84 5.38
CA PRO A 100 -16.12 -15.49 5.15
C PRO A 100 -16.31 -14.00 4.83
N PRO A 101 -17.28 -13.65 3.96
CA PRO A 101 -17.44 -12.29 3.45
C PRO A 101 -17.57 -11.21 4.53
N GLU A 102 -18.19 -11.53 5.66
CA GLU A 102 -18.42 -10.63 6.80
C GLU A 102 -17.15 -10.37 7.63
N HIS A 103 -16.13 -11.20 7.48
CA HIS A 103 -14.89 -11.03 8.24
C HIS A 103 -14.08 -9.83 7.71
N ARG A 104 -13.43 -9.14 8.63
CA ARG A 104 -12.52 -8.04 8.29
C ARG A 104 -11.20 -8.57 7.76
N ILE A 105 -10.60 -7.82 6.86
CA ILE A 105 -9.24 -8.09 6.34
C ILE A 105 -8.21 -7.97 7.47
N CYS A 106 -8.34 -6.97 8.31
CA CYS A 106 -7.49 -6.80 9.47
C CYS A 106 -7.99 -7.61 10.67
N PRO A 107 -7.12 -8.31 11.40
CA PRO A 107 -7.48 -8.99 12.63
C PRO A 107 -7.94 -7.99 13.71
N PRO A 108 -8.70 -8.43 14.72
CA PRO A 108 -8.98 -7.61 15.90
C PRO A 108 -7.69 -7.03 16.48
N GLN A 109 -7.77 -5.86 17.07
CA GLN A 109 -6.60 -5.14 17.62
C GLN A 109 -5.48 -4.89 16.58
N TRP A 110 -5.84 -4.68 15.31
CA TRP A 110 -4.93 -4.46 14.20
C TRP A 110 -3.74 -3.52 14.51
N PRO A 111 -3.90 -2.34 15.12
CA PRO A 111 -2.77 -1.44 15.38
C PRO A 111 -1.67 -2.09 16.23
N GLN A 112 -2.04 -2.97 17.17
CA GLN A 112 -1.07 -3.67 18.03
C GLN A 112 -0.33 -4.76 17.26
N HIS A 113 -1.05 -5.58 16.47
CA HIS A 113 -0.47 -6.61 15.63
C HIS A 113 0.45 -6.00 14.57
N TRP A 114 0.01 -4.95 13.90
CA TRP A 114 0.78 -4.24 12.90
C TRP A 114 2.09 -3.65 13.48
N ARG A 115 2.02 -3.07 14.67
CA ARG A 115 3.23 -2.59 15.37
C ARG A 115 4.20 -3.73 15.70
N ARG A 116 3.70 -4.90 16.11
CA ARG A 116 4.54 -6.07 16.41
C ARG A 116 5.19 -6.63 15.15
N VAL A 117 4.46 -6.76 14.05
CA VAL A 117 4.99 -7.20 12.75
C VAL A 117 6.13 -6.27 12.31
N ARG A 118 5.90 -4.96 12.28
CA ARG A 118 6.94 -3.99 11.89
C ARG A 118 8.19 -4.10 12.76
N ARG A 119 8.02 -4.19 14.08
CA ARG A 119 9.15 -4.33 15.01
C ARG A 119 9.93 -5.61 14.76
N ARG A 120 9.26 -6.74 14.53
CA ARG A 120 9.92 -8.02 14.21
C ARG A 120 10.64 -7.98 12.87
N ALA A 121 10.13 -7.24 11.93
CA ALA A 121 10.72 -7.05 10.60
C ALA A 121 11.86 -6.00 10.60
N GLY A 122 12.25 -5.43 11.77
CA GLY A 122 13.41 -4.56 11.91
C GLY A 122 13.10 -3.07 12.06
N TRP A 123 11.83 -2.63 11.95
CA TRP A 123 11.50 -1.22 12.16
C TRP A 123 11.39 -0.86 13.63
N GLN A 124 12.33 -0.01 14.08
CA GLN A 124 12.44 0.45 15.46
C GLN A 124 12.41 1.98 15.51
N ARG A 125 11.66 2.52 16.49
CA ARG A 125 11.37 3.96 16.58
C ARG A 125 12.60 4.88 16.52
N ARG A 126 13.75 4.45 17.02
CA ARG A 126 14.97 5.28 17.09
C ARG A 126 15.99 4.96 16.01
N LEU A 127 16.11 3.69 15.61
CA LEU A 127 17.19 3.23 14.72
C LEU A 127 16.74 3.18 13.26
N HIS A 128 15.52 2.70 13.01
CA HIS A 128 14.95 2.57 11.67
C HIS A 128 13.44 2.86 11.76
N PRO A 129 13.04 4.13 11.80
CA PRO A 129 11.66 4.51 12.05
C PRO A 129 10.75 4.15 10.85
N TRP A 130 9.54 3.68 11.16
CA TRP A 130 8.53 3.45 10.16
C TRP A 130 7.99 4.78 9.62
N THR A 131 8.03 4.95 8.31
CA THR A 131 7.42 6.11 7.64
C THR A 131 5.94 5.86 7.41
N PRO A 132 5.04 6.77 7.80
CA PRO A 132 3.62 6.67 7.45
C PRO A 132 3.41 6.50 5.94
N ASP A 133 2.43 5.67 5.57
CA ASP A 133 2.05 5.39 4.18
C ASP A 133 3.16 4.83 3.27
N VAL A 134 4.33 4.42 3.83
CA VAL A 134 5.46 3.91 3.05
C VAL A 134 5.08 2.76 2.12
N LEU A 135 4.18 1.83 2.53
CA LEU A 135 3.72 0.75 1.66
C LEU A 135 2.97 1.27 0.44
N ARG A 136 2.13 2.27 0.64
CA ARG A 136 1.38 2.91 -0.43
C ARG A 136 2.30 3.74 -1.34
N HIS A 137 3.31 4.39 -0.78
CA HIS A 137 4.33 5.09 -1.57
C HIS A 137 5.19 4.10 -2.36
N THR A 138 5.52 2.96 -1.78
CA THR A 138 6.21 1.86 -2.45
C THR A 138 5.38 1.37 -3.63
N PHE A 139 4.09 1.04 -3.41
CA PHE A 139 3.19 0.66 -4.50
C PHE A 139 3.20 1.68 -5.64
N ALA A 140 2.97 2.95 -5.34
CA ALA A 140 2.90 4.00 -6.36
C ALA A 140 4.19 4.11 -7.19
N SER A 141 5.35 4.05 -6.53
CA SER A 141 6.65 4.14 -7.22
C SER A 141 6.91 2.95 -8.12
N TYR A 142 6.64 1.73 -7.64
CA TYR A 142 6.80 0.50 -8.43
C TYR A 142 5.75 0.36 -9.53
N HIS A 143 4.50 0.79 -9.28
CA HIS A 143 3.44 0.83 -10.28
C HIS A 143 3.81 1.76 -11.44
N LEU A 144 4.19 2.99 -11.12
CA LEU A 144 4.56 3.96 -12.14
C LEU A 144 5.80 3.52 -12.94
N SER A 145 6.79 2.91 -12.28
CA SER A 145 7.97 2.36 -12.95
C SER A 145 7.63 1.23 -13.93
N HIS A 146 6.61 0.42 -13.62
CA HIS A 146 6.21 -0.73 -14.43
C HIS A 146 5.24 -0.37 -15.55
N PHE A 147 4.12 0.27 -15.19
CA PHE A 147 3.01 0.56 -16.11
C PHE A 147 3.15 1.90 -16.84
N ARG A 148 3.96 2.82 -16.31
CA ARG A 148 4.22 4.17 -16.87
C ARG A 148 2.96 5.01 -17.11
N SER A 149 1.87 4.71 -16.37
CA SER A 149 0.59 5.36 -16.49
C SER A 149 0.22 6.12 -15.21
N TYR A 150 0.29 7.44 -15.25
CA TYR A 150 -0.19 8.29 -14.15
C TYR A 150 -1.70 8.22 -14.00
N ALA A 151 -2.44 8.06 -15.10
CA ALA A 151 -3.89 8.01 -15.09
C ALA A 151 -4.40 6.75 -14.35
N GLU A 152 -3.84 5.57 -14.67
CA GLU A 152 -4.17 4.32 -13.98
C GLU A 152 -3.81 4.41 -12.49
N LEU A 153 -2.60 4.87 -12.17
CA LEU A 153 -2.18 5.04 -10.78
C LEU A 153 -3.11 5.98 -10.01
N GLN A 154 -3.57 7.07 -10.66
CA GLN A 154 -4.50 8.03 -10.05
C GLN A 154 -5.83 7.36 -9.70
N LEU A 155 -6.39 6.57 -10.61
CA LEU A 155 -7.64 5.84 -10.41
C LEU A 155 -7.50 4.82 -9.26
N GLU A 156 -6.49 3.98 -9.28
CA GLU A 156 -6.27 2.96 -8.26
C GLU A 156 -6.02 3.57 -6.87
N MET A 157 -5.21 4.60 -6.81
CA MET A 157 -4.93 5.28 -5.54
C MET A 157 -6.07 6.19 -5.06
N GLY A 158 -7.03 6.54 -5.91
CA GLY A 158 -8.11 7.48 -5.58
C GLY A 158 -7.55 8.87 -5.21
N HIS A 159 -6.63 9.38 -6.03
CA HIS A 159 -6.14 10.74 -5.93
C HIS A 159 -7.02 11.67 -6.77
N ARG A 160 -7.40 12.83 -6.20
CA ARG A 160 -8.19 13.84 -6.94
C ARG A 160 -7.33 14.62 -7.94
N ASP A 161 -6.03 14.75 -7.67
CA ASP A 161 -5.11 15.53 -8.47
C ASP A 161 -3.90 14.69 -8.92
N SER A 162 -3.67 14.67 -10.22
CA SER A 162 -2.50 14.00 -10.83
C SER A 162 -1.20 14.79 -10.66
N ALA A 163 -1.26 16.10 -10.38
CA ALA A 163 -0.07 16.91 -10.18
C ALA A 163 0.76 16.41 -8.98
N LEU A 164 0.09 16.02 -7.90
CA LEU A 164 0.75 15.41 -6.73
C LEU A 164 1.48 14.10 -7.07
N LEU A 165 0.98 13.32 -8.03
CA LEU A 165 1.63 12.09 -8.45
C LEU A 165 2.89 12.40 -9.27
N ARG A 166 2.83 13.41 -10.14
CA ARG A 166 3.94 13.81 -11.00
C ARG A 166 5.11 14.37 -10.20
N THR A 167 4.86 15.20 -9.20
CA THR A 167 5.92 15.77 -8.37
C THR A 167 6.53 14.77 -7.40
N ARG A 168 5.70 13.87 -6.82
CA ARG A 168 6.13 12.97 -5.75
C ARG A 168 6.79 11.68 -6.22
N TYR A 169 6.42 11.13 -7.40
CA TYR A 169 6.86 9.80 -7.84
C TYR A 169 7.74 9.82 -9.11
N VAL A 170 8.32 10.99 -9.45
CA VAL A 170 9.19 11.16 -10.63
C VAL A 170 10.50 10.37 -10.53
N SER A 171 11.03 10.15 -9.34
CA SER A 171 12.21 9.30 -9.13
C SER A 171 11.82 7.83 -9.21
N ALA A 172 11.56 7.36 -10.44
CA ALA A 172 11.15 6.00 -10.70
C ALA A 172 12.19 4.99 -10.20
N VAL A 173 11.70 3.94 -9.55
CA VAL A 173 12.48 2.76 -9.21
C VAL A 173 13.08 2.16 -10.48
N GLN A 174 14.36 1.82 -10.48
CA GLN A 174 15.03 1.28 -11.67
C GLN A 174 14.62 -0.17 -11.99
N GLY A 175 14.58 -0.54 -13.26
CA GLY A 175 13.99 -1.72 -13.87
C GLY A 175 14.12 -3.07 -13.13
N LYS A 176 15.34 -3.48 -12.71
CA LYS A 176 15.55 -4.76 -12.00
C LYS A 176 14.79 -4.84 -10.66
N LYS A 177 14.68 -3.74 -9.90
CA LYS A 177 13.93 -3.68 -8.66
C LYS A 177 12.42 -3.81 -8.93
N THR A 178 11.94 -3.17 -9.99
CA THR A 178 10.54 -3.23 -10.42
C THR A 178 10.13 -4.65 -10.81
N GLU A 179 10.94 -5.35 -11.59
CA GLU A 179 10.68 -6.76 -11.93
C GLU A 179 10.60 -7.65 -10.69
N ARG A 180 11.51 -7.49 -9.74
CA ARG A 180 11.49 -8.25 -8.47
C ARG A 180 10.24 -7.97 -7.63
N PHE A 181 9.68 -6.78 -7.70
CA PHE A 181 8.45 -6.41 -7.01
C PHE A 181 7.24 -7.14 -7.60
N TRP A 182 7.11 -7.19 -8.93
CA TRP A 182 5.94 -7.73 -9.61
C TRP A 182 5.99 -9.24 -9.90
N LYS A 183 7.16 -9.87 -9.86
CA LYS A 183 7.34 -11.33 -10.08
C LYS A 183 7.18 -12.18 -8.81
N ARG A 184 6.91 -11.60 -7.66
CA ARG A 184 6.76 -12.30 -6.36
C ARG A 184 5.51 -13.14 -6.24
#